data_8e6d9ef4a96d18b21349090992fca712
#
_entry.id   8e6d9ef4a96d18b21349090992fca712
#
_cell.length_a   1.000
_cell.length_b   1.000
_cell.length_c   1.000
_cell.angle_alpha   90.00
_cell.angle_beta   90.00
_cell.angle_gamma   90.00
#
_symmetry.space_group_name_H-M   'P 1'
#
loop_
_entity.id
_entity.type
_entity.pdbx_description
1 polymer ?
#
loop_
_entity_poly.entity_id
_entity_poly.type
_entity_poly.pdbx_seq_one_letter_code
_entity_poly.pdbx_strand_id
1 'polypeptide(L)'
;MPATSGSYSFNSIKGELIIRKAYELIGMPLSMITAEQYSSALNIINFILSDWANSNVNLWTLKLNPVFLTPGQASYLLPSNITKIFQVFLRSNVRQNFGGTPNNGGYGGIAAYAFDGNPNTACTETQVDGLIGYAYSTPQVIKILGVQSNVDREYTLTFSGQSADYQTIYYVKAIPKTLYRKGITQWFLLEDNLALCPYYQIQETGGATLDISEVYFNNQIQDTTMSEVSRYEYLTYPNKSQIGRPTIYYVDYQRTPSLYIWQTAAPMYNLIMYSGQSSIETLENYTQSVDIPSYFYTPLIYGLASMLAAQYAPEKEEGLKMRYQETLNPAVINNTTEVPLKLEVYGN
;
A
#
# COMPACT_ATOMS: atom_id res chain seq x y z
N MET A 1 -13.44 -14.97 29.01
CA MET A 1 -13.20 -15.40 27.62
C MET A 1 -12.58 -16.78 27.68
N PRO A 2 -13.02 -17.78 26.90
CA PRO A 2 -12.35 -19.06 26.88
C PRO A 2 -10.90 -18.82 26.38
N ALA A 3 -9.94 -19.37 27.13
CA ALA A 3 -8.55 -19.34 26.73
C ALA A 3 -8.40 -20.10 25.41
N THR A 4 -7.94 -19.42 24.36
CA THR A 4 -7.55 -20.10 23.12
C THR A 4 -6.34 -20.94 23.38
N SER A 5 -6.39 -22.23 22.99
CA SER A 5 -5.29 -23.18 23.16
C SER A 5 -4.16 -22.88 22.16
N GLY A 6 -3.36 -21.85 22.42
CA GLY A 6 -2.15 -21.57 21.66
C GLY A 6 -2.18 -20.32 20.81
N SER A 7 -1.01 -19.83 20.46
CA SER A 7 -0.80 -18.75 19.48
C SER A 7 -1.22 -19.24 18.09
N TYR A 8 -2.14 -18.55 17.42
CA TYR A 8 -2.39 -18.73 15.99
C TYR A 8 -1.14 -18.30 15.22
N SER A 9 -0.33 -19.24 14.80
CA SER A 9 0.64 -18.98 13.75
C SER A 9 -0.01 -19.36 12.43
N PHE A 10 -0.24 -18.40 11.56
CA PHE A 10 -0.53 -18.67 10.16
C PHE A 10 0.75 -19.23 9.54
N ASN A 11 0.90 -20.56 9.58
CA ASN A 11 2.02 -21.21 8.91
C ASN A 11 1.79 -21.08 7.40
N SER A 12 2.52 -20.17 6.78
CA SER A 12 2.64 -20.16 5.34
C SER A 12 3.28 -21.48 4.87
N ILE A 13 2.66 -22.12 3.89
CA ILE A 13 3.17 -23.38 3.35
C ILE A 13 4.42 -23.12 2.50
N LYS A 14 5.47 -23.90 2.70
CA LYS A 14 6.68 -23.83 1.86
C LYS A 14 6.49 -24.56 0.55
N GLY A 15 7.10 -24.03 -0.51
CA GLY A 15 7.11 -24.66 -1.83
C GLY A 15 7.58 -26.12 -1.80
N GLU A 16 8.58 -26.44 -0.96
CA GLU A 16 9.07 -27.81 -0.76
C GLU A 16 7.94 -28.78 -0.34
N LEU A 17 7.10 -28.37 0.62
CA LEU A 17 6.02 -29.24 1.09
C LEU A 17 4.98 -29.48 -0.01
N ILE A 18 4.67 -28.47 -0.80
CA ILE A 18 3.75 -28.58 -1.96
C ILE A 18 4.32 -29.56 -2.97
N ILE A 19 5.58 -29.41 -3.33
CA ILE A 19 6.26 -30.26 -4.30
C ILE A 19 6.28 -31.72 -3.81
N ARG A 20 6.66 -31.95 -2.56
CA ARG A 20 6.67 -33.30 -1.98
C ARG A 20 5.30 -33.95 -2.00
N LYS A 21 4.24 -33.21 -1.61
CA LYS A 21 2.87 -33.72 -1.63
C LYS A 21 2.37 -34.03 -3.04
N ALA A 22 2.73 -33.21 -4.03
CA ALA A 22 2.39 -33.48 -5.42
C ALA A 22 3.05 -34.75 -5.95
N TYR A 23 4.33 -34.99 -5.64
CA TYR A 23 5.02 -36.23 -6.00
C TYR A 23 4.45 -37.47 -5.27
N GLU A 24 4.06 -37.36 -4.01
CA GLU A 24 3.36 -38.42 -3.28
C GLU A 24 2.04 -38.82 -3.97
N LEU A 25 1.25 -37.85 -4.45
CA LEU A 25 -0.02 -38.08 -5.15
C LEU A 25 0.16 -38.88 -6.45
N ILE A 26 1.22 -38.63 -7.20
CA ILE A 26 1.52 -39.40 -8.42
C ILE A 26 2.17 -40.75 -8.10
N GLY A 27 2.54 -41.00 -6.82
CA GLY A 27 3.11 -42.28 -6.39
C GLY A 27 4.64 -42.35 -6.52
N MET A 28 5.32 -41.21 -6.66
CA MET A 28 6.77 -41.17 -6.76
C MET A 28 7.39 -41.11 -5.35
N PRO A 29 8.31 -42.04 -5.02
CA PRO A 29 8.99 -41.99 -3.71
C PRO A 29 9.83 -40.73 -3.54
N LEU A 30 9.74 -40.10 -2.39
CA LEU A 30 10.46 -38.86 -2.09
C LEU A 30 11.98 -38.98 -2.21
N SER A 31 12.54 -40.18 -1.97
CA SER A 31 13.97 -40.48 -2.10
C SER A 31 14.45 -40.50 -3.57
N MET A 32 13.56 -40.56 -4.52
CA MET A 32 13.87 -40.59 -5.97
C MET A 32 13.77 -39.21 -6.64
N ILE A 33 13.32 -38.17 -5.91
CA ILE A 33 13.17 -36.86 -6.48
C ILE A 33 14.55 -36.17 -6.57
N THR A 34 14.96 -35.89 -7.81
CA THR A 34 16.23 -35.20 -8.09
C THR A 34 16.09 -33.66 -7.93
N ALA A 35 17.23 -32.98 -7.82
CA ALA A 35 17.26 -31.52 -7.77
C ALA A 35 16.66 -30.87 -9.04
N GLU A 36 16.84 -31.50 -10.20
CA GLU A 36 16.27 -31.04 -11.47
C GLU A 36 14.71 -31.15 -11.45
N GLN A 37 14.18 -32.21 -10.87
CA GLN A 37 12.74 -32.40 -10.70
C GLN A 37 12.14 -31.39 -9.73
N TYR A 38 12.85 -31.06 -8.64
CA TYR A 38 12.45 -29.96 -7.76
C TYR A 38 12.41 -28.62 -8.49
N SER A 39 13.42 -28.32 -9.31
CA SER A 39 13.47 -27.09 -10.11
C SER A 39 12.35 -27.03 -11.16
N SER A 40 12.08 -28.15 -11.84
CA SER A 40 10.98 -28.27 -12.80
C SER A 40 9.62 -28.05 -12.12
N ALA A 41 9.39 -28.70 -10.97
CA ALA A 41 8.16 -28.55 -10.20
C ALA A 41 7.96 -27.10 -9.70
N LEU A 42 9.05 -26.42 -9.30
CA LEU A 42 9.02 -25.01 -8.92
C LEU A 42 8.56 -24.10 -10.08
N ASN A 43 9.08 -24.35 -11.28
CA ASN A 43 8.65 -23.61 -12.47
C ASN A 43 7.16 -23.84 -12.77
N ILE A 44 6.67 -25.10 -12.61
CA ILE A 44 5.26 -25.41 -12.79
C ILE A 44 4.39 -24.67 -11.75
N ILE A 45 4.81 -24.60 -10.48
CA ILE A 45 4.11 -23.80 -9.47
C ILE A 45 3.99 -22.34 -9.93
N ASN A 46 5.09 -21.75 -10.39
CA ASN A 46 5.09 -20.37 -10.85
C ASN A 46 4.17 -20.16 -12.06
N PHE A 47 4.05 -21.13 -12.96
CA PHE A 47 3.08 -21.07 -14.06
C PHE A 47 1.63 -21.13 -13.55
N ILE A 48 1.31 -22.01 -12.58
CA ILE A 48 -0.02 -22.07 -11.98
C ILE A 48 -0.37 -20.74 -11.30
N LEU A 49 0.57 -20.16 -10.53
CA LEU A 49 0.36 -18.87 -9.86
C LEU A 49 0.14 -17.74 -10.87
N SER A 50 0.85 -17.75 -12.00
CA SER A 50 0.67 -16.81 -13.09
C SER A 50 -0.70 -16.97 -13.76
N ASP A 51 -1.15 -18.19 -13.99
CA ASP A 51 -2.48 -18.46 -14.55
C ASP A 51 -3.60 -17.98 -13.62
N TRP A 52 -3.45 -18.18 -12.31
CA TRP A 52 -4.39 -17.66 -11.32
C TRP A 52 -4.44 -16.13 -11.32
N ALA A 53 -3.28 -15.48 -11.43
CA ALA A 53 -3.21 -14.03 -11.53
C ALA A 53 -3.91 -13.51 -12.79
N ASN A 54 -3.71 -14.18 -13.96
CA ASN A 54 -4.33 -13.82 -15.22
C ASN A 54 -5.86 -14.07 -15.21
N SER A 55 -6.31 -15.05 -14.43
CA SER A 55 -7.75 -15.37 -14.27
C SER A 55 -8.46 -14.52 -13.22
N ASN A 56 -7.79 -13.49 -12.67
CA ASN A 56 -8.28 -12.63 -11.58
C ASN A 56 -8.71 -13.39 -10.32
N VAL A 57 -8.11 -14.54 -10.05
CA VAL A 57 -8.38 -15.34 -8.85
C VAL A 57 -7.73 -14.71 -7.62
N ASN A 58 -6.74 -13.84 -7.78
CA ASN A 58 -5.89 -13.29 -6.72
C ASN A 58 -6.46 -12.02 -6.06
N LEU A 59 -7.72 -12.04 -5.65
CA LEU A 59 -8.34 -10.87 -4.98
C LEU A 59 -7.68 -10.50 -3.64
N TRP A 60 -6.99 -11.44 -2.97
CA TRP A 60 -6.21 -11.14 -1.76
C TRP A 60 -5.03 -10.20 -2.00
N THR A 61 -4.59 -10.02 -3.25
CA THR A 61 -3.54 -9.07 -3.60
C THR A 61 -4.07 -7.66 -3.85
N LEU A 62 -5.40 -7.47 -3.78
CA LEU A 62 -6.04 -6.18 -3.94
C LEU A 62 -5.76 -5.31 -2.72
N LYS A 63 -5.04 -4.22 -2.94
CA LYS A 63 -4.65 -3.27 -1.89
C LYS A 63 -4.95 -1.84 -2.31
N LEU A 64 -5.22 -1.02 -1.31
CA LEU A 64 -5.33 0.42 -1.50
C LEU A 64 -3.94 1.03 -1.30
N ASN A 65 -3.38 1.62 -2.37
CA ASN A 65 -2.02 2.14 -2.39
C ASN A 65 -2.01 3.66 -2.62
N PRO A 66 -1.11 4.40 -1.97
CA PRO A 66 -0.97 5.84 -2.16
C PRO A 66 -0.07 6.17 -3.34
N VAL A 67 -0.38 7.27 -4.03
CA VAL A 67 0.54 7.99 -4.93
C VAL A 67 0.59 9.44 -4.47
N PHE A 68 1.77 9.87 -4.05
CA PHE A 68 1.98 11.25 -3.65
C PHE A 68 2.19 12.12 -4.88
N LEU A 69 1.40 13.20 -4.96
CA LEU A 69 1.40 14.08 -6.10
C LEU A 69 2.40 15.23 -5.93
N THR A 70 3.15 15.48 -6.98
CA THR A 70 4.01 16.66 -7.09
C THR A 70 3.29 17.70 -7.97
N PRO A 71 3.20 18.96 -7.56
CA PRO A 71 2.57 20.02 -8.37
C PRO A 71 3.20 20.09 -9.77
N GLY A 72 2.33 20.11 -10.79
CA GLY A 72 2.75 20.19 -12.20
C GLY A 72 3.24 18.87 -12.84
N GLN A 73 3.37 17.78 -12.07
CA GLN A 73 3.73 16.47 -12.60
C GLN A 73 2.50 15.74 -13.12
N ALA A 74 2.56 15.24 -14.36
CA ALA A 74 1.43 14.59 -15.03
C ALA A 74 1.51 13.04 -14.97
N SER A 75 2.66 12.46 -14.66
CA SER A 75 2.85 11.00 -14.67
C SER A 75 3.60 10.50 -13.44
N TYR A 76 3.19 9.33 -12.96
CA TYR A 76 3.73 8.68 -11.77
C TYR A 76 4.00 7.22 -12.06
N LEU A 77 5.20 6.75 -11.74
CA LEU A 77 5.54 5.33 -11.85
C LEU A 77 4.82 4.56 -10.74
N LEU A 78 4.25 3.43 -11.12
CA LEU A 78 3.65 2.49 -10.18
C LEU A 78 4.59 1.30 -9.94
N PRO A 79 4.42 0.57 -8.85
CA PRO A 79 5.15 -0.68 -8.63
C PRO A 79 4.98 -1.64 -9.81
N SER A 80 6.06 -2.28 -10.24
CA SER A 80 6.08 -3.17 -11.42
C SER A 80 5.21 -4.43 -11.26
N ASN A 81 4.85 -4.77 -10.03
CA ASN A 81 3.98 -5.90 -9.72
C ASN A 81 2.48 -5.57 -9.83
N ILE A 82 2.09 -4.32 -10.09
CA ILE A 82 0.69 -3.95 -10.30
C ILE A 82 0.23 -4.44 -11.66
N THR A 83 -0.78 -5.32 -11.68
CA THR A 83 -1.34 -5.90 -12.90
C THR A 83 -2.62 -5.20 -13.35
N LYS A 84 -3.40 -4.66 -12.41
CA LYS A 84 -4.66 -3.98 -12.69
C LYS A 84 -4.99 -2.95 -11.64
N ILE A 85 -5.56 -1.83 -12.07
CA ILE A 85 -6.15 -0.81 -11.20
C ILE A 85 -7.66 -0.82 -11.43
N PHE A 86 -8.43 -0.91 -10.35
CA PHE A 86 -9.90 -0.95 -10.41
C PHE A 86 -10.51 0.42 -10.21
N GLN A 87 -9.89 1.23 -9.37
CA GLN A 87 -10.43 2.55 -9.04
C GLN A 87 -9.31 3.46 -8.52
N VAL A 88 -9.44 4.74 -8.83
CA VAL A 88 -8.54 5.80 -8.38
C VAL A 88 -9.35 6.90 -7.72
N PHE A 89 -8.88 7.36 -6.57
CA PHE A 89 -9.51 8.42 -5.80
C PHE A 89 -8.52 9.56 -5.59
N LEU A 90 -8.95 10.77 -5.81
CA LEU A 90 -8.25 11.93 -5.30
C LEU A 90 -8.59 12.06 -3.81
N ARG A 91 -7.60 11.86 -2.95
CA ARG A 91 -7.74 12.10 -1.51
C ARG A 91 -7.37 13.53 -1.22
N SER A 92 -8.36 14.34 -0.94
CA SER A 92 -8.13 15.74 -0.62
C SER A 92 -7.76 15.90 0.86
N ASN A 93 -6.66 16.60 1.07
CA ASN A 93 -6.23 17.06 2.38
C ASN A 93 -6.58 18.54 2.48
N VAL A 94 -7.72 18.85 3.07
CA VAL A 94 -7.98 20.23 3.41
C VAL A 94 -7.11 20.55 4.61
N ARG A 95 -6.14 21.45 4.44
CA ARG A 95 -5.42 22.03 5.56
C ARG A 95 -6.46 22.71 6.46
N GLN A 96 -6.68 22.15 7.62
CA GLN A 96 -7.55 22.75 8.60
C GLN A 96 -6.69 23.44 9.65
N ASN A 97 -6.72 24.77 9.67
CA ASN A 97 -6.29 25.52 10.83
C ASN A 97 -7.40 25.43 11.87
N PHE A 98 -7.29 24.49 12.77
CA PHE A 98 -8.31 24.23 13.80
C PHE A 98 -8.29 25.25 14.96
N GLY A 99 -7.59 26.36 14.80
CA GLY A 99 -7.28 27.22 15.93
C GLY A 99 -6.39 26.52 16.94
N GLY A 100 -5.35 27.12 17.33
CA GLY A 100 -4.39 26.56 18.28
C GLY A 100 -3.07 27.29 18.23
N THR A 101 -2.06 26.75 18.88
CA THR A 101 -0.78 27.42 19.08
C THR A 101 0.37 26.50 18.65
N PRO A 102 1.23 26.94 17.69
CA PRO A 102 2.48 26.27 17.39
C PRO A 102 3.43 26.25 18.58
N ASN A 103 4.19 25.16 18.73
CA ASN A 103 5.15 25.00 19.80
C ASN A 103 6.38 24.24 19.28
N ASN A 104 7.57 24.66 19.67
CA ASN A 104 8.82 23.99 19.35
C ASN A 104 9.65 23.62 20.59
N GLY A 105 9.02 23.53 21.74
CA GLY A 105 9.69 23.13 23.00
C GLY A 105 10.84 24.00 23.45
N GLY A 106 11.07 25.15 22.81
CA GLY A 106 12.20 26.03 23.11
C GLY A 106 13.51 25.66 22.40
N TYR A 107 13.49 24.78 21.39
CA TYR A 107 14.66 24.33 20.61
C TYR A 107 15.20 25.42 19.65
N GLY A 108 14.63 26.60 19.66
CA GLY A 108 15.00 27.74 18.80
C GLY A 108 14.11 27.86 17.57
N GLY A 109 14.27 28.96 16.83
CA GLY A 109 13.41 29.26 15.70
C GLY A 109 12.01 29.76 16.09
N ILE A 110 11.17 29.98 15.07
CA ILE A 110 9.79 30.45 15.24
C ILE A 110 8.84 29.34 14.78
N ALA A 111 8.27 28.64 15.75
CA ALA A 111 7.37 27.50 15.46
C ALA A 111 6.23 27.86 14.51
N ALA A 112 5.73 29.08 14.55
CA ALA A 112 4.65 29.53 13.69
C ALA A 112 4.97 29.47 12.19
N TYR A 113 6.24 29.58 11.81
CA TYR A 113 6.68 29.49 10.41
C TYR A 113 6.50 28.12 9.81
N ALA A 114 6.46 27.06 10.61
CA ALA A 114 6.17 25.72 10.14
C ALA A 114 4.66 25.48 9.88
N PHE A 115 3.79 26.44 10.19
CA PHE A 115 2.34 26.30 10.09
C PHE A 115 1.66 27.50 9.40
N ASP A 116 2.41 28.43 8.83
CA ASP A 116 1.86 29.68 8.25
C ASP A 116 1.40 29.52 6.79
N GLY A 117 1.74 28.43 6.11
CA GLY A 117 1.40 28.16 4.72
C GLY A 117 2.30 28.88 3.72
N ASN A 118 3.41 29.42 4.19
CA ASN A 118 4.38 30.11 3.34
C ASN A 118 5.67 29.28 3.25
N PRO A 119 5.92 28.59 2.15
CA PRO A 119 7.09 27.71 2.00
C PRO A 119 8.44 28.47 1.99
N ASN A 120 8.41 29.80 2.01
CA ASN A 120 9.61 30.63 2.06
C ASN A 120 10.03 31.00 3.49
N THR A 121 9.21 30.72 4.47
CA THR A 121 9.52 30.83 5.90
C THR A 121 9.86 29.46 6.46
N ALA A 122 10.65 29.38 7.53
CA ALA A 122 10.99 28.10 8.15
C ALA A 122 11.20 28.23 9.65
N CYS A 123 10.82 27.21 10.39
CA CYS A 123 11.26 26.99 11.75
C CYS A 123 12.62 26.33 11.71
N THR A 124 13.68 27.10 11.95
CA THR A 124 15.07 26.62 11.98
C THR A 124 15.49 26.49 13.42
N GLU A 125 15.63 25.28 13.92
CA GLU A 125 16.04 24.99 15.26
C GLU A 125 17.56 25.08 15.42
N THR A 126 18.02 25.42 16.60
CA THR A 126 19.44 25.57 16.89
C THR A 126 20.01 24.41 17.70
N GLN A 127 19.14 23.53 18.20
CA GLN A 127 19.50 22.35 18.98
C GLN A 127 19.13 21.09 18.25
N VAL A 128 19.86 20.01 18.49
CA VAL A 128 19.57 18.68 17.97
C VAL A 128 18.38 18.05 18.71
N ASP A 129 17.78 17.02 18.09
CA ASP A 129 16.64 16.28 18.64
C ASP A 129 15.44 17.18 19.00
N GLY A 130 15.30 18.27 18.27
CA GLY A 130 14.24 19.24 18.45
C GLY A 130 12.87 18.73 18.07
N LEU A 131 11.85 19.51 18.39
CA LEU A 131 10.46 19.17 18.08
C LEU A 131 9.70 20.37 17.52
N ILE A 132 8.76 20.08 16.62
CA ILE A 132 7.79 21.04 16.10
C ILE A 132 6.41 20.45 16.31
N GLY A 133 5.56 21.13 17.06
CA GLY A 133 4.23 20.66 17.41
C GLY A 133 3.16 21.74 17.32
N TYR A 134 1.93 21.30 17.51
CA TYR A 134 0.75 22.16 17.47
C TYR A 134 -0.24 21.76 18.55
N ALA A 135 -0.56 22.71 19.43
CA ALA A 135 -1.61 22.55 20.44
C ALA A 135 -2.94 23.02 19.90
N TYR A 136 -3.90 22.11 19.81
CA TYR A 136 -5.25 22.39 19.31
C TYR A 136 -6.15 22.90 20.42
N SER A 137 -6.97 23.91 20.13
CA SER A 137 -8.03 24.35 21.04
C SER A 137 -9.12 23.30 21.25
N THR A 138 -9.35 22.44 20.26
CA THR A 138 -10.24 21.29 20.32
C THR A 138 -9.46 20.05 19.88
N PRO A 139 -9.44 18.95 20.68
CA PRO A 139 -8.73 17.74 20.30
C PRO A 139 -9.08 17.24 18.90
N GLN A 140 -8.10 16.73 18.18
CA GLN A 140 -8.23 16.24 16.80
C GLN A 140 -7.69 14.81 16.66
N VAL A 141 -8.10 14.12 15.60
CA VAL A 141 -7.48 12.87 15.15
C VAL A 141 -6.74 13.16 13.86
N ILE A 142 -5.42 13.08 13.85
CA ILE A 142 -4.62 13.35 12.64
C ILE A 142 -4.46 12.07 11.84
N LYS A 143 -4.85 12.10 10.57
CA LYS A 143 -4.80 10.95 9.65
C LYS A 143 -3.67 11.03 8.63
N ILE A 144 -3.19 12.22 8.35
CA ILE A 144 -2.11 12.45 7.38
C ILE A 144 -1.16 13.49 7.95
N LEU A 145 0.13 13.17 7.87
CA LEU A 145 1.23 14.06 8.19
C LEU A 145 1.94 14.46 6.91
N GLY A 146 2.16 15.75 6.70
CA GLY A 146 3.06 16.30 5.69
C GLY A 146 4.21 17.06 6.34
N VAL A 147 5.42 16.87 5.84
CA VAL A 147 6.60 17.60 6.32
C VAL A 147 7.36 18.12 5.11
N GLN A 148 7.60 19.44 5.08
CA GLN A 148 8.40 20.09 4.04
C GLN A 148 9.65 20.69 4.67
N SER A 149 10.81 20.23 4.24
CA SER A 149 12.08 20.76 4.69
C SER A 149 12.49 22.01 3.91
N ASN A 150 13.14 22.94 4.58
CA ASN A 150 13.77 24.11 3.98
C ASN A 150 15.15 23.81 3.36
N VAL A 151 15.72 22.66 3.68
CA VAL A 151 17.04 22.20 3.21
C VAL A 151 17.01 20.76 2.76
N ASP A 152 17.94 20.35 1.91
CA ASP A 152 18.17 18.93 1.59
C ASP A 152 18.87 18.28 2.81
N ARG A 153 18.13 17.46 3.56
CA ARG A 153 18.65 16.79 4.77
C ARG A 153 17.91 15.49 5.07
N GLU A 154 18.63 14.56 5.66
CA GLU A 154 18.04 13.35 6.23
C GLU A 154 17.56 13.61 7.66
N TYR A 155 16.32 13.22 7.94
CA TYR A 155 15.76 13.22 9.30
C TYR A 155 15.25 11.84 9.67
N THR A 156 15.37 11.53 10.96
CA THR A 156 14.67 10.41 11.61
C THR A 156 13.61 11.01 12.51
N LEU A 157 12.35 10.93 12.12
CA LEU A 157 11.27 11.63 12.82
C LEU A 157 10.42 10.66 13.63
N THR A 158 9.93 11.14 14.76
CA THR A 158 8.85 10.50 15.52
C THR A 158 7.66 11.43 15.54
N PHE A 159 6.53 10.98 15.02
CA PHE A 159 5.26 11.67 15.17
C PHE A 159 4.54 11.16 16.40
N SER A 160 4.03 12.04 17.25
CA SER A 160 3.27 11.66 18.44
C SER A 160 2.07 12.56 18.70
N GLY A 161 1.00 11.92 19.21
CA GLY A 161 -0.17 12.60 19.76
C GLY A 161 -0.20 12.47 21.27
N GLN A 162 -0.40 13.57 21.96
CA GLN A 162 -0.20 13.67 23.42
C GLN A 162 -1.36 14.38 24.11
N SER A 163 -1.39 14.25 25.45
CA SER A 163 -2.25 15.03 26.33
C SER A 163 -1.88 16.53 26.34
N ALA A 164 -2.76 17.37 26.83
CA ALA A 164 -2.54 18.82 26.90
C ALA A 164 -1.35 19.23 27.80
N ASP A 165 -1.02 18.38 28.76
CA ASP A 165 0.11 18.57 29.69
C ASP A 165 1.42 17.90 29.18
N TYR A 166 1.40 17.33 27.95
CA TYR A 166 2.51 16.62 27.30
C TYR A 166 3.05 15.41 28.06
N GLN A 167 2.32 14.89 29.06
CA GLN A 167 2.80 13.79 29.90
C GLN A 167 2.38 12.42 29.40
N THR A 168 1.21 12.34 28.75
CA THR A 168 0.68 11.07 28.25
C THR A 168 0.70 11.02 26.74
N ILE A 169 1.38 10.01 26.19
CA ILE A 169 1.39 9.73 24.76
C ILE A 169 0.25 8.77 24.45
N TYR A 170 -0.68 9.19 23.59
CA TYR A 170 -1.81 8.37 23.13
C TYR A 170 -1.52 7.68 21.79
N TYR A 171 -0.66 8.27 20.97
CA TYR A 171 -0.27 7.72 19.68
C TYR A 171 1.19 8.07 19.38
N VAL A 172 1.91 7.12 18.78
CA VAL A 172 3.27 7.31 18.32
C VAL A 172 3.51 6.56 17.01
N LYS A 173 4.17 7.22 16.08
CA LYS A 173 4.61 6.63 14.80
C LYS A 173 6.04 7.00 14.54
N ALA A 174 6.91 6.01 14.48
CA ALA A 174 8.28 6.21 14.01
C ALA A 174 8.30 6.34 12.49
N ILE A 175 8.99 7.36 12.01
CA ILE A 175 9.25 7.61 10.59
C ILE A 175 10.73 7.30 10.36
N PRO A 176 11.05 6.28 9.58
CA PRO A 176 12.43 5.86 9.38
C PRO A 176 13.24 6.99 8.73
N LYS A 177 14.55 6.91 8.86
CA LYS A 177 15.49 7.88 8.26
C LYS A 177 15.18 8.07 6.78
N THR A 178 14.83 9.30 6.42
CA THR A 178 14.36 9.67 5.08
C THR A 178 15.04 10.94 4.64
N LEU A 179 15.46 11.00 3.37
CA LEU A 179 15.99 12.21 2.77
C LEU A 179 14.84 13.15 2.36
N TYR A 180 14.78 14.29 3.02
CA TYR A 180 13.88 15.39 2.68
C TYR A 180 14.58 16.33 1.71
N ARG A 181 13.92 16.64 0.61
CA ARG A 181 14.38 17.62 -0.38
C ARG A 181 13.75 18.97 -0.08
N LYS A 182 14.54 20.04 -0.25
CA LYS A 182 14.06 21.40 -0.07
C LYS A 182 12.82 21.69 -0.90
N GLY A 183 11.78 22.20 -0.25
CA GLY A 183 10.55 22.61 -0.90
C GLY A 183 9.64 21.45 -1.37
N ILE A 184 10.03 20.19 -1.12
CA ILE A 184 9.21 19.02 -1.44
C ILE A 184 8.58 18.49 -0.16
N THR A 185 7.24 18.42 -0.13
CA THR A 185 6.52 17.86 1.01
C THR A 185 6.56 16.34 0.96
N GLN A 186 7.06 15.71 2.02
CA GLN A 186 6.95 14.28 2.26
C GLN A 186 5.66 13.99 3.03
N TRP A 187 4.90 13.00 2.56
CA TRP A 187 3.60 12.66 3.15
C TRP A 187 3.64 11.29 3.80
N PHE A 188 2.96 11.17 4.94
CA PHE A 188 2.87 9.93 5.71
C PHE A 188 1.42 9.67 6.10
N LEU A 189 0.94 8.46 5.82
CA LEU A 189 -0.38 8.02 6.23
C LEU A 189 -0.35 7.52 7.67
N LEU A 190 -1.33 7.95 8.44
CA LEU A 190 -1.54 7.64 9.85
C LEU A 190 -2.93 6.99 10.02
N GLU A 191 -3.29 6.05 9.15
CA GLU A 191 -4.62 5.43 9.12
C GLU A 191 -4.93 4.67 10.42
N ASP A 192 -3.90 4.14 11.06
CA ASP A 192 -3.93 3.47 12.36
C ASP A 192 -4.14 4.42 13.54
N ASN A 193 -3.97 5.74 13.35
CA ASN A 193 -4.22 6.71 14.40
C ASN A 193 -5.72 6.92 14.63
N LEU A 194 -6.19 6.49 15.79
CA LEU A 194 -7.56 6.70 16.28
C LEU A 194 -7.60 7.61 17.51
N ALA A 195 -6.43 8.10 17.96
CA ALA A 195 -6.32 8.88 19.16
C ALA A 195 -6.81 10.32 18.96
N LEU A 196 -7.72 10.76 19.79
CA LEU A 196 -8.22 12.12 19.85
C LEU A 196 -7.30 12.91 20.79
N CYS A 197 -6.34 13.65 20.23
CA CYS A 197 -5.33 14.36 21.02
C CYS A 197 -5.45 15.88 20.89
N PRO A 198 -5.22 16.62 21.99
CA PRO A 198 -5.16 18.07 21.97
C PRO A 198 -3.79 18.60 21.48
N TYR A 199 -2.75 17.74 21.43
CA TYR A 199 -1.42 18.13 20.99
C TYR A 199 -0.80 17.07 20.09
N TYR A 200 -0.19 17.51 19.00
CA TYR A 200 0.62 16.68 18.11
C TYR A 200 1.97 17.31 17.82
N GLN A 201 2.97 16.46 17.64
CA GLN A 201 4.32 16.93 17.31
C GLN A 201 5.04 15.95 16.40
N ILE A 202 6.00 16.48 15.66
CA ILE A 202 7.12 15.74 15.09
C ILE A 202 8.36 16.03 15.90
N GLN A 203 9.16 15.03 16.18
CA GLN A 203 10.43 15.16 16.91
C GLN A 203 11.53 14.48 16.09
N GLU A 204 12.65 15.15 15.94
CA GLU A 204 13.86 14.55 15.40
C GLU A 204 14.50 13.65 16.46
N THR A 205 14.97 12.46 16.07
CA THR A 205 15.54 11.46 17.00
C THR A 205 16.86 10.87 16.49
N GLY A 206 17.41 11.42 15.41
CA GLY A 206 18.65 10.97 14.78
C GLY A 206 19.85 11.89 15.01
N GLY A 207 19.70 12.94 15.86
CA GLY A 207 20.78 13.88 16.20
C GLY A 207 20.96 15.04 15.20
N ALA A 208 19.96 15.29 14.34
CA ALA A 208 19.94 16.46 13.47
C ALA A 208 19.20 17.65 14.11
N THR A 209 19.42 18.85 13.57
CA THR A 209 18.59 20.03 13.87
C THR A 209 17.48 20.13 12.84
N LEU A 210 16.26 20.41 13.26
CA LEU A 210 15.14 20.61 12.36
C LEU A 210 15.23 21.95 11.64
N ASP A 211 14.99 21.95 10.34
CA ASP A 211 14.85 23.13 9.48
C ASP A 211 13.67 22.90 8.54
N ILE A 212 12.48 23.18 9.05
CA ILE A 212 11.20 22.80 8.45
C ILE A 212 10.45 24.03 7.99
N SER A 213 10.12 24.11 6.71
CA SER A 213 9.31 25.18 6.16
C SER A 213 7.82 24.99 6.41
N GLU A 214 7.31 23.73 6.35
CA GLU A 214 5.90 23.48 6.57
C GLU A 214 5.64 22.10 7.20
N VAL A 215 4.70 22.08 8.13
CA VAL A 215 4.11 20.87 8.71
C VAL A 215 2.60 20.89 8.48
N TYR A 216 2.07 19.76 8.00
CA TYR A 216 0.65 19.60 7.73
C TYR A 216 0.09 18.50 8.61
N PHE A 217 -0.78 18.86 9.55
CA PHE A 217 -1.56 17.93 10.35
C PHE A 217 -3.01 17.94 9.83
N ASN A 218 -3.40 16.89 9.12
CA ASN A 218 -4.70 16.82 8.47
C ASN A 218 -5.57 15.71 9.10
N ASN A 219 -6.82 16.06 9.45
CA ASN A 219 -7.75 15.15 10.10
C ASN A 219 -8.86 14.64 9.15
N GLN A 220 -9.19 15.39 8.12
CA GLN A 220 -10.25 15.00 7.18
C GLN A 220 -9.67 14.31 5.97
N ILE A 221 -10.22 13.12 5.71
CA ILE A 221 -9.98 12.38 4.48
C ILE A 221 -11.29 12.43 3.70
N GLN A 222 -11.27 13.06 2.54
CA GLN A 222 -12.35 13.03 1.58
C GLN A 222 -11.84 12.43 0.28
N ASP A 223 -12.37 11.27 -0.07
CA ASP A 223 -12.05 10.61 -1.31
C ASP A 223 -13.06 11.02 -2.39
N THR A 224 -12.55 11.51 -3.50
CA THR A 224 -13.35 11.82 -4.69
C THR A 224 -12.90 10.91 -5.81
N THR A 225 -13.82 10.13 -6.36
CA THR A 225 -13.53 9.21 -7.48
C THR A 225 -13.05 10.00 -8.69
N MET A 226 -11.98 9.54 -9.32
CA MET A 226 -11.49 10.02 -10.60
C MET A 226 -12.02 9.15 -11.72
N SER A 227 -12.21 9.74 -12.92
CA SER A 227 -12.70 9.03 -14.10
C SER A 227 -11.54 8.42 -14.87
N GLU A 228 -11.65 7.12 -15.17
CA GLU A 228 -10.72 6.46 -16.07
C GLU A 228 -11.02 6.83 -17.53
N VAL A 229 -9.98 7.11 -18.30
CA VAL A 229 -10.08 7.37 -19.74
C VAL A 229 -9.12 6.46 -20.50
N SER A 230 -9.41 6.24 -21.77
CA SER A 230 -8.52 5.49 -22.66
C SER A 230 -7.25 6.30 -22.97
N ARG A 231 -6.18 5.61 -23.38
CA ARG A 231 -4.96 6.26 -23.86
C ARG A 231 -5.24 7.27 -24.98
N TYR A 232 -6.12 6.89 -25.92
CA TYR A 232 -6.48 7.73 -27.04
C TYR A 232 -7.15 9.02 -26.55
N GLU A 233 -8.14 8.92 -25.68
CA GLU A 233 -8.83 10.06 -25.10
C GLU A 233 -7.89 10.97 -24.28
N TYR A 234 -7.03 10.37 -23.45
CA TYR A 234 -6.02 11.14 -22.72
C TYR A 234 -5.13 11.97 -23.66
N LEU A 235 -4.77 11.43 -24.84
CA LEU A 235 -3.95 12.15 -25.80
C LEU A 235 -4.65 13.35 -26.44
N THR A 236 -5.98 13.39 -26.45
CA THR A 236 -6.76 14.51 -27.03
C THR A 236 -6.77 15.76 -26.14
N TYR A 237 -6.48 15.65 -24.84
CA TYR A 237 -6.44 16.81 -23.95
C TYR A 237 -5.30 17.77 -24.38
N PRO A 238 -5.61 19.06 -24.60
CA PRO A 238 -4.68 19.96 -25.30
C PRO A 238 -3.49 20.38 -24.45
N ASN A 239 -3.65 20.53 -23.14
CA ASN A 239 -2.58 20.96 -22.24
C ASN A 239 -2.36 19.95 -21.12
N LYS A 240 -1.32 19.12 -21.24
CA LYS A 240 -0.96 18.11 -20.24
C LYS A 240 -0.37 18.67 -18.95
N SER A 241 0.11 19.92 -18.99
CA SER A 241 0.71 20.61 -17.85
C SER A 241 -0.25 21.59 -17.16
N GLN A 242 -1.53 21.57 -17.53
CA GLN A 242 -2.51 22.43 -16.89
C GLN A 242 -2.65 22.05 -15.41
N ILE A 243 -2.32 22.99 -14.54
CA ILE A 243 -2.41 22.82 -13.08
C ILE A 243 -3.86 23.02 -12.64
N GLY A 244 -4.35 22.11 -11.80
CA GLY A 244 -5.70 22.19 -11.27
C GLY A 244 -6.04 21.02 -10.35
N ARG A 245 -7.33 20.69 -10.28
CA ARG A 245 -7.81 19.51 -9.56
C ARG A 245 -7.76 18.29 -10.49
N PRO A 246 -6.97 17.25 -10.17
CA PRO A 246 -7.01 16.02 -10.93
C PRO A 246 -8.40 15.37 -10.87
N THR A 247 -8.99 15.10 -12.03
CA THR A 247 -10.33 14.50 -12.14
C THR A 247 -10.34 13.26 -13.03
N ILE A 248 -9.31 13.12 -13.85
CA ILE A 248 -9.20 12.09 -14.89
C ILE A 248 -7.86 11.40 -14.74
N TYR A 249 -7.85 10.09 -14.99
CA TYR A 249 -6.62 9.32 -15.04
C TYR A 249 -6.62 8.32 -16.20
N TYR A 250 -5.41 7.96 -16.61
CA TYR A 250 -5.13 6.90 -17.56
C TYR A 250 -3.97 6.05 -17.03
N VAL A 251 -4.05 4.73 -17.13
CA VAL A 251 -2.98 3.83 -16.73
C VAL A 251 -2.34 3.20 -17.97
N ASP A 252 -1.04 3.38 -18.12
CA ASP A 252 -0.26 2.70 -19.17
C ASP A 252 0.37 1.44 -18.59
N TYR A 253 -0.21 0.28 -18.91
CA TYR A 253 0.22 -1.04 -18.45
C TYR A 253 1.39 -1.57 -19.29
N GLN A 254 2.56 -0.95 -19.11
CA GLN A 254 3.81 -1.49 -19.62
C GLN A 254 4.51 -2.36 -18.57
N ARG A 255 5.73 -2.83 -18.85
CA ARG A 255 6.52 -3.59 -17.87
C ARG A 255 6.66 -2.87 -16.53
N THR A 256 6.75 -1.55 -16.55
CA THR A 256 6.61 -0.69 -15.36
C THR A 256 5.40 0.19 -15.58
N PRO A 257 4.28 -0.08 -14.92
CA PRO A 257 3.05 0.68 -15.12
C PRO A 257 3.21 2.14 -14.73
N SER A 258 2.51 3.02 -15.42
CA SER A 258 2.54 4.45 -15.15
C SER A 258 1.12 5.00 -15.08
N LEU A 259 0.84 5.76 -14.03
CA LEU A 259 -0.40 6.48 -13.84
C LEU A 259 -0.24 7.90 -14.39
N TYR A 260 -1.05 8.25 -15.35
CA TYR A 260 -1.17 9.61 -15.90
C TYR A 260 -2.41 10.28 -15.38
N ILE A 261 -2.31 11.54 -14.98
CA ILE A 261 -3.44 12.33 -14.49
C ILE A 261 -3.65 13.58 -15.34
N TRP A 262 -4.88 14.05 -15.37
CA TRP A 262 -5.24 15.35 -15.94
C TRP A 262 -6.39 15.94 -15.10
N GLN A 263 -6.28 17.19 -14.67
CA GLN A 263 -5.18 18.14 -14.66
C GLN A 263 -4.02 17.69 -13.75
N THR A 264 -2.83 18.30 -13.92
CA THR A 264 -1.74 18.10 -12.96
C THR A 264 -2.10 18.75 -11.62
N ALA A 265 -1.66 18.15 -10.53
CA ALA A 265 -2.07 18.58 -9.21
C ALA A 265 -1.65 20.03 -8.91
N ALA A 266 -2.59 20.84 -8.43
CA ALA A 266 -2.26 22.06 -7.71
C ALA A 266 -1.70 21.72 -6.31
N PRO A 267 -0.96 22.63 -5.65
CA PRO A 267 -0.28 22.34 -4.36
C PRO A 267 -1.20 21.82 -3.25
N MET A 268 -2.50 22.13 -3.31
CA MET A 268 -3.49 21.64 -2.34
C MET A 268 -3.91 20.18 -2.55
N TYR A 269 -3.64 19.59 -3.73
CA TYR A 269 -3.98 18.22 -4.07
C TYR A 269 -2.71 17.39 -4.09
N ASN A 270 -2.47 16.58 -3.08
CA ASN A 270 -1.17 15.96 -2.83
C ASN A 270 -1.20 14.44 -2.74
N LEU A 271 -2.38 13.81 -2.80
CA LEU A 271 -2.50 12.38 -2.64
C LEU A 271 -3.61 11.78 -3.52
N ILE A 272 -3.24 10.77 -4.24
CA ILE A 272 -4.15 9.83 -4.90
C ILE A 272 -4.08 8.50 -4.18
N MET A 273 -5.21 7.86 -3.98
CA MET A 273 -5.30 6.46 -3.58
C MET A 273 -5.80 5.65 -4.76
N TYR A 274 -5.18 4.52 -5.03
CA TYR A 274 -5.68 3.59 -6.04
C TYR A 274 -5.87 2.20 -5.48
N SER A 275 -6.97 1.57 -5.88
CA SER A 275 -7.24 0.16 -5.62
C SER A 275 -6.56 -0.66 -6.70
N GLY A 276 -5.41 -1.22 -6.38
CA GLY A 276 -4.56 -1.97 -7.31
C GLY A 276 -4.43 -3.43 -6.93
N GLN A 277 -4.52 -4.30 -7.92
CA GLN A 277 -4.25 -5.72 -7.83
C GLN A 277 -2.80 -5.97 -8.24
N SER A 278 -2.06 -6.66 -7.38
CA SER A 278 -0.69 -7.08 -7.70
C SER A 278 -0.65 -8.52 -8.23
N SER A 279 0.40 -8.83 -8.98
CA SER A 279 0.74 -10.22 -9.30
C SER A 279 0.98 -11.01 -8.03
N ILE A 280 0.74 -12.33 -8.09
CA ILE A 280 1.14 -13.25 -7.02
C ILE A 280 2.67 -13.35 -7.06
N GLU A 281 3.32 -13.32 -5.90
CA GLU A 281 4.77 -13.49 -5.82
C GLU A 281 5.19 -14.88 -6.32
N THR A 282 6.17 -14.90 -7.22
CA THR A 282 6.77 -16.15 -7.70
C THR A 282 7.82 -16.65 -6.73
N LEU A 283 7.97 -17.96 -6.66
CA LEU A 283 9.00 -18.60 -5.85
C LEU A 283 10.34 -18.61 -6.60
N GLU A 284 11.38 -18.07 -5.97
CA GLU A 284 12.76 -18.20 -6.48
C GLU A 284 13.40 -19.54 -6.08
N ASN A 285 12.99 -20.06 -4.92
CA ASN A 285 13.44 -21.36 -4.43
C ASN A 285 12.35 -22.09 -3.65
N TYR A 286 12.47 -23.40 -3.53
CA TYR A 286 11.45 -24.26 -2.89
C TYR A 286 11.38 -24.11 -1.36
N THR A 287 12.33 -23.45 -0.71
CA THR A 287 12.30 -23.21 0.74
C THR A 287 11.48 -21.98 1.12
N GLN A 288 11.16 -21.13 0.14
CA GLN A 288 10.28 -19.96 0.34
C GLN A 288 8.84 -20.40 0.59
N SER A 289 8.13 -19.56 1.32
CA SER A 289 6.70 -19.71 1.53
C SER A 289 5.91 -19.14 0.36
N VAL A 290 4.83 -19.82 -0.01
CA VAL A 290 3.95 -19.35 -1.08
C VAL A 290 3.02 -18.25 -0.54
N ASP A 291 2.89 -17.13 -1.26
CA ASP A 291 2.01 -16.00 -0.91
C ASP A 291 0.59 -16.24 -1.43
N ILE A 292 -0.08 -17.23 -0.86
CA ILE A 292 -1.48 -17.53 -1.15
C ILE A 292 -2.26 -17.83 0.14
N PRO A 293 -3.57 -17.56 0.18
CA PRO A 293 -4.43 -17.97 1.29
C PRO A 293 -4.48 -19.50 1.47
N SER A 294 -4.67 -19.95 2.71
CA SER A 294 -4.63 -21.38 3.04
C SER A 294 -5.63 -22.26 2.28
N TYR A 295 -6.77 -21.72 1.88
CA TYR A 295 -7.77 -22.44 1.10
C TYR A 295 -7.36 -22.69 -0.35
N PHE A 296 -6.29 -22.07 -0.84
CA PHE A 296 -5.65 -22.37 -2.12
C PHE A 296 -4.53 -23.41 -2.05
N TYR A 297 -4.12 -23.88 -0.88
CA TYR A 297 -3.04 -24.87 -0.77
C TYR A 297 -3.41 -26.19 -1.43
N THR A 298 -4.61 -26.69 -1.18
CA THR A 298 -5.09 -27.94 -1.76
C THR A 298 -5.22 -27.88 -3.28
N PRO A 299 -5.86 -26.85 -3.88
CA PRO A 299 -5.85 -26.65 -5.33
C PRO A 299 -4.44 -26.61 -5.92
N LEU A 300 -3.50 -25.89 -5.28
CA LEU A 300 -2.13 -25.79 -5.79
C LEU A 300 -1.42 -27.14 -5.83
N ILE A 301 -1.60 -27.97 -4.78
CA ILE A 301 -1.02 -29.33 -4.73
C ILE A 301 -1.59 -30.22 -5.83
N TYR A 302 -2.92 -30.23 -6.02
CA TYR A 302 -3.55 -31.03 -7.09
C TYR A 302 -3.24 -30.49 -8.49
N GLY A 303 -3.17 -29.16 -8.66
CA GLY A 303 -2.76 -28.55 -9.92
C GLY A 303 -1.33 -28.94 -10.31
N LEU A 304 -0.40 -28.84 -9.37
CA LEU A 304 0.97 -29.29 -9.58
C LEU A 304 1.03 -30.80 -9.86
N ALA A 305 0.33 -31.62 -9.07
CA ALA A 305 0.30 -33.06 -9.27
C ALA A 305 -0.28 -33.47 -10.63
N SER A 306 -1.31 -32.79 -11.13
CA SER A 306 -1.88 -33.07 -12.44
C SER A 306 -0.89 -32.79 -13.59
N MET A 307 -0.15 -31.67 -13.50
CA MET A 307 0.88 -31.32 -14.49
C MET A 307 2.10 -32.26 -14.44
N LEU A 308 2.51 -32.68 -13.24
CA LEU A 308 3.57 -33.69 -13.08
C LEU A 308 3.09 -35.07 -13.56
N ALA A 309 1.82 -35.43 -13.34
CA ALA A 309 1.29 -36.71 -13.77
C ALA A 309 1.32 -36.87 -15.30
N ALA A 310 1.11 -35.81 -16.07
CA ALA A 310 1.26 -35.85 -17.52
C ALA A 310 2.65 -36.35 -17.98
N GLN A 311 3.68 -36.13 -17.15
CA GLN A 311 5.05 -36.51 -17.44
C GLN A 311 5.46 -37.86 -16.80
N TYR A 312 5.00 -38.13 -15.58
CA TYR A 312 5.51 -39.25 -14.77
C TYR A 312 4.49 -40.35 -14.51
N ALA A 313 3.19 -40.07 -14.59
CA ALA A 313 2.11 -41.01 -14.31
C ALA A 313 0.84 -40.67 -15.12
N PRO A 314 0.86 -40.79 -16.48
CA PRO A 314 -0.23 -40.31 -17.34
C PRO A 314 -1.60 -40.92 -16.99
N GLU A 315 -1.61 -42.12 -16.43
CA GLU A 315 -2.86 -42.83 -16.02
C GLU A 315 -3.58 -42.12 -14.86
N LYS A 316 -2.90 -41.23 -14.11
CA LYS A 316 -3.45 -40.47 -12.99
C LYS A 316 -3.84 -39.04 -13.37
N GLU A 317 -3.41 -38.55 -14.52
CA GLU A 317 -3.56 -37.15 -14.94
C GLU A 317 -5.02 -36.68 -14.89
N GLU A 318 -5.93 -37.39 -15.51
CA GLU A 318 -7.34 -37.01 -15.61
C GLU A 318 -8.01 -36.96 -14.23
N GLY A 319 -7.76 -37.95 -13.38
CA GLY A 319 -8.29 -37.96 -12.02
C GLY A 319 -7.75 -36.81 -11.16
N LEU A 320 -6.47 -36.47 -11.29
CA LEU A 320 -5.87 -35.34 -10.55
C LEU A 320 -6.35 -33.99 -11.10
N LYS A 321 -6.57 -33.86 -12.41
CA LYS A 321 -7.13 -32.68 -13.02
C LYS A 321 -8.58 -32.45 -12.58
N MET A 322 -9.37 -33.50 -12.45
CA MET A 322 -10.72 -33.39 -11.90
C MET A 322 -10.69 -32.90 -10.46
N ARG A 323 -9.81 -33.49 -9.61
CA ARG A 323 -9.63 -33.05 -8.22
C ARG A 323 -9.14 -31.62 -8.10
N TYR A 324 -8.27 -31.18 -9.00
CA TYR A 324 -7.84 -29.78 -9.07
C TYR A 324 -9.04 -28.85 -9.30
N GLN A 325 -9.90 -29.15 -10.25
CA GLN A 325 -11.09 -28.35 -10.54
C GLN A 325 -12.10 -28.37 -9.37
N GLU A 326 -12.34 -29.54 -8.78
CA GLU A 326 -13.23 -29.71 -7.61
C GLU A 326 -12.76 -28.89 -6.39
N THR A 327 -11.45 -28.73 -6.21
CA THR A 327 -10.89 -27.98 -5.08
C THR A 327 -10.69 -26.49 -5.39
N LEU A 328 -10.42 -26.14 -6.66
CA LEU A 328 -10.24 -24.77 -7.09
C LEU A 328 -11.55 -23.97 -7.08
N ASN A 329 -12.64 -24.56 -7.59
CA ASN A 329 -13.93 -23.87 -7.70
C ASN A 329 -14.43 -23.32 -6.35
N PRO A 330 -14.48 -24.08 -5.24
CA PRO A 330 -14.86 -23.53 -3.94
C PRO A 330 -13.89 -22.47 -3.43
N ALA A 331 -12.59 -22.62 -3.69
CA ALA A 331 -11.59 -21.64 -3.28
C ALA A 331 -11.80 -20.30 -4.00
N VAL A 332 -12.13 -20.34 -5.30
CA VAL A 332 -12.45 -19.13 -6.08
C VAL A 332 -13.75 -18.50 -5.58
N ILE A 333 -14.79 -19.28 -5.31
CA ILE A 333 -16.06 -18.76 -4.78
C ILE A 333 -15.83 -18.05 -3.43
N ASN A 334 -15.06 -18.64 -2.53
CA ASN A 334 -14.73 -18.03 -1.24
C ASN A 334 -13.90 -16.75 -1.38
N ASN A 335 -13.24 -16.56 -2.51
CA ASN A 335 -12.42 -15.36 -2.80
C ASN A 335 -13.20 -14.28 -3.56
N THR A 336 -14.46 -14.54 -3.95
CA THR A 336 -15.30 -13.52 -4.60
C THR A 336 -15.92 -12.60 -3.56
N THR A 337 -15.86 -11.30 -3.81
CA THR A 337 -16.60 -10.32 -3.02
C THR A 337 -18.05 -10.33 -3.53
N GLU A 338 -18.98 -10.85 -2.74
CA GLU A 338 -20.41 -10.69 -3.02
C GLU A 338 -20.77 -9.21 -2.88
N VAL A 339 -20.94 -8.52 -3.99
CA VAL A 339 -21.53 -7.18 -4.01
C VAL A 339 -23.04 -7.38 -4.07
N PRO A 340 -23.80 -7.00 -3.01
CA PRO A 340 -25.26 -7.07 -3.09
C PRO A 340 -25.72 -6.10 -4.18
N LEU A 341 -26.36 -6.64 -5.23
CA LEU A 341 -27.04 -5.84 -6.26
C LEU A 341 -28.22 -5.13 -5.59
N LYS A 342 -28.03 -3.85 -5.24
CA LYS A 342 -29.14 -2.96 -4.95
C LYS A 342 -29.81 -2.57 -6.26
N LEU A 343 -30.87 -3.30 -6.64
CA LEU A 343 -31.82 -2.84 -7.65
C LEU A 343 -32.66 -1.73 -7.00
N GLU A 344 -32.31 -0.48 -7.24
CA GLU A 344 -33.23 0.63 -7.02
C GLU A 344 -34.27 0.61 -8.12
N VAL A 345 -35.48 0.15 -7.81
CA VAL A 345 -36.64 0.32 -8.66
C VAL A 345 -37.01 1.78 -8.61
N TYR A 346 -36.68 2.55 -9.64
CA TYR A 346 -37.26 3.87 -9.85
C TYR A 346 -38.76 3.64 -10.12
N GLY A 347 -39.59 3.80 -9.08
CA GLY A 347 -41.03 3.94 -9.23
C GLY A 347 -41.35 5.35 -9.73
N ASN A 348 -42.15 5.42 -10.79
CA ASN A 348 -42.73 6.65 -11.35
C ASN A 348 -43.50 7.46 -10.31
#